data_7fc370d65ad3b95b708634f0c886e89b
#
_entry.id   7fc370d65ad3b95b708634f0c886e89b
#
_cell.length_a   1.000
_cell.length_b   1.000
_cell.length_c   1.000
_cell.angle_alpha   90.00
_cell.angle_beta   90.00
_cell.angle_gamma   90.00
#
_symmetry.space_group_name_H-M   'P 1'
#
loop_
_entity.id
_entity.type
_entity.pdbx_description
1 polymer ?
#
loop_
_entity_poly.entity_id
_entity_poly.type
_entity_poly.pdbx_seq_one_letter_code
_entity_poly.pdbx_strand_id
1 'polypeptide(L)'
;CIMSSMELCLGLQDYCDYLILSEDFETGIGWSYTGWLKALEDNTSLETPELGRLIVDDMVSANENDQDGGAATLALIDASYSNLLYTAWKDFAYANERSLLGENYSMHIKGGRRAHPVLKEKGLFDWIFDANGDYDMSDYYITDIMAVAQNIQSEESKALEAALQLAVAYFACTSDEVGMTGLSVTLPYGDPDFYEELSDVFSNSGLEEEYVNWLGRFVRASGVQDRYKFAAKTHMLACGMKAASL
;
A
#
# COMPACT_ATOMS: atom_id res chain seq x y z
N CYS A 1 8.77 7.35 4.94
CA CYS A 1 8.90 5.87 4.98
C CYS A 1 7.57 5.23 4.63
N ILE A 2 7.55 4.25 3.76
CA ILE A 2 6.36 3.44 3.41
C ILE A 2 6.02 2.56 4.61
N MET A 3 5.31 3.10 5.59
CA MET A 3 5.03 2.42 6.86
C MET A 3 3.54 2.23 7.11
N SER A 4 2.65 2.84 6.30
CA SER A 4 1.21 2.70 6.47
C SER A 4 0.73 1.37 5.93
N SER A 5 0.98 0.31 6.67
CA SER A 5 0.52 -1.04 6.36
C SER A 5 -0.37 -1.62 7.46
N MET A 6 -1.31 -2.46 7.05
CA MET A 6 -2.20 -3.18 7.95
C MET A 6 -1.41 -4.02 8.97
N GLU A 7 -0.35 -4.66 8.53
CA GLU A 7 0.49 -5.52 9.35
C GLU A 7 1.19 -4.74 10.47
N LEU A 8 1.69 -3.52 10.17
CA LEU A 8 2.27 -2.66 11.18
C LEU A 8 1.21 -2.17 12.17
N CYS A 9 0.04 -1.76 11.69
CA CYS A 9 -1.05 -1.34 12.56
C CYS A 9 -1.49 -2.46 13.50
N LEU A 10 -1.59 -3.69 13.01
CA LEU A 10 -1.90 -4.86 13.83
C LEU A 10 -0.83 -5.13 14.89
N GLY A 11 0.46 -5.02 14.53
CA GLY A 11 1.58 -5.24 15.45
C GLY A 11 1.71 -4.18 16.54
N LEU A 12 1.22 -2.96 16.30
CA LEU A 12 1.35 -1.82 17.22
C LEU A 12 0.07 -1.51 18.01
N GLN A 13 -1.07 -2.13 17.70
CA GLN A 13 -2.38 -1.78 18.28
C GLN A 13 -2.44 -1.85 19.81
N ASP A 14 -1.65 -2.70 20.44
CA ASP A 14 -1.62 -2.84 21.91
C ASP A 14 -0.72 -1.81 22.61
N TYR A 15 0.01 -0.98 21.85
CA TYR A 15 0.98 -0.03 22.35
C TYR A 15 0.60 1.44 22.14
N CYS A 16 -0.41 1.71 21.33
CA CYS A 16 -0.87 3.06 21.04
C CYS A 16 -2.35 3.09 20.64
N ASP A 17 -3.01 4.23 20.87
CA ASP A 17 -4.40 4.45 20.44
C ASP A 17 -4.46 4.92 18.97
N TYR A 18 -3.46 5.70 18.55
CA TYR A 18 -3.39 6.26 17.19
C TYR A 18 -1.98 6.15 16.61
N LEU A 19 -1.93 6.00 15.29
CA LEU A 19 -0.70 6.00 14.49
C LEU A 19 -0.80 7.10 13.43
N ILE A 20 0.32 7.76 13.12
CA ILE A 20 0.43 8.64 11.96
C ILE A 20 1.49 8.06 11.05
N LEU A 21 1.07 7.64 9.85
CA LEU A 21 1.89 6.84 8.94
C LEU A 21 1.73 7.35 7.50
N SER A 22 2.81 7.26 6.73
CA SER A 22 2.79 7.53 5.29
C SER A 22 2.67 6.24 4.49
N GLU A 23 1.78 6.24 3.49
CA GLU A 23 1.62 5.14 2.55
C GLU A 23 2.68 5.15 1.46
N ASP A 24 3.25 6.33 1.16
CA ASP A 24 4.36 6.52 0.24
C ASP A 24 5.66 6.96 0.95
N PHE A 25 6.70 7.16 0.16
CA PHE A 25 7.93 7.76 0.65
C PHE A 25 7.68 9.19 1.13
N GLU A 26 8.22 9.48 2.31
CA GLU A 26 8.25 10.84 2.79
C GLU A 26 9.32 11.64 2.04
N THR A 27 8.97 12.88 1.73
CA THR A 27 9.88 13.79 1.02
C THR A 27 11.05 14.22 1.91
N GLY A 28 12.11 14.73 1.28
CA GLY A 28 13.32 15.17 1.98
C GLY A 28 13.12 16.37 2.90
N ILE A 29 12.05 17.17 2.74
CA ILE A 29 11.73 18.30 3.63
C ILE A 29 11.20 17.82 4.99
N GLY A 30 10.69 16.58 5.08
CA GLY A 30 10.20 15.98 6.30
C GLY A 30 8.90 16.59 6.80
N TRP A 31 8.63 16.45 8.10
CA TRP A 31 7.40 16.91 8.74
C TRP A 31 7.47 18.39 9.11
N SER A 32 6.37 19.10 8.90
CA SER A 32 6.19 20.45 9.44
C SER A 32 5.81 20.38 10.92
N TYR A 33 6.52 21.12 11.75
CA TYR A 33 6.28 21.13 13.20
C TYR A 33 5.64 22.43 13.70
N THR A 34 5.69 23.51 12.93
CA THR A 34 5.35 24.84 13.42
C THR A 34 3.87 25.01 13.72
N GLY A 35 2.99 24.55 12.83
CA GLY A 35 1.55 24.78 12.94
C GLY A 35 0.93 24.00 14.10
N TRP A 36 1.09 22.67 14.10
CA TRP A 36 0.47 21.83 15.10
C TRP A 36 1.09 22.01 16.52
N LEU A 37 2.40 22.30 16.62
CA LEU A 37 3.00 22.63 17.92
C LEU A 37 2.45 23.94 18.46
N LYS A 38 2.22 24.94 17.59
CA LYS A 38 1.58 26.21 17.98
C LYS A 38 0.14 25.98 18.44
N ALA A 39 -0.63 25.18 17.73
CA ALA A 39 -2.00 24.83 18.12
C ALA A 39 -2.03 24.13 19.49
N LEU A 40 -1.08 23.21 19.76
CA LEU A 40 -0.94 22.54 21.04
C LEU A 40 -0.52 23.49 22.17
N GLU A 41 0.36 24.48 21.87
CA GLU A 41 0.72 25.52 22.83
C GLU A 41 -0.48 26.38 23.22
N ASP A 42 -1.30 26.76 22.23
CA ASP A 42 -2.50 27.60 22.42
C ASP A 42 -3.64 26.83 23.11
N ASN A 43 -3.71 25.50 22.93
CA ASN A 43 -4.70 24.63 23.55
C ASN A 43 -4.11 23.27 23.92
N THR A 44 -3.59 23.14 25.14
CA THR A 44 -3.03 21.88 25.65
C THR A 44 -4.04 20.78 25.94
N SER A 45 -5.33 21.05 25.73
CA SER A 45 -6.43 20.10 25.89
C SER A 45 -7.00 19.61 24.55
N LEU A 46 -6.24 19.77 23.45
CA LEU A 46 -6.60 19.17 22.18
C LEU A 46 -6.73 17.65 22.33
N GLU A 47 -7.82 17.11 21.81
CA GLU A 47 -8.00 15.66 21.73
C GLU A 47 -7.00 15.06 20.74
N THR A 48 -6.54 13.83 21.01
CA THR A 48 -5.51 13.17 20.18
C THR A 48 -5.88 13.10 18.69
N PRO A 49 -7.13 12.77 18.30
CA PRO A 49 -7.49 12.77 16.88
C PRO A 49 -7.44 14.17 16.23
N GLU A 50 -7.78 15.21 16.98
CA GLU A 50 -7.71 16.59 16.46
C GLU A 50 -6.26 17.01 16.23
N LEU A 51 -5.38 16.72 17.20
CA LEU A 51 -3.94 16.95 17.04
C LEU A 51 -3.37 16.14 15.86
N GLY A 52 -3.77 14.88 15.72
CA GLY A 52 -3.34 14.03 14.62
C GLY A 52 -3.73 14.59 13.25
N ARG A 53 -4.94 15.14 13.11
CA ARG A 53 -5.37 15.81 11.87
C ARG A 53 -4.52 17.03 11.56
N LEU A 54 -4.21 17.86 12.55
CA LEU A 54 -3.35 19.04 12.36
C LEU A 54 -1.94 18.63 11.89
N ILE A 55 -1.39 17.55 12.43
CA ILE A 55 -0.09 17.02 11.99
C ILE A 55 -0.14 16.60 10.52
N VAL A 56 -1.19 15.88 10.12
CA VAL A 56 -1.40 15.44 8.74
C VAL A 56 -1.53 16.64 7.81
N ASP A 57 -2.38 17.60 8.14
CA ASP A 57 -2.62 18.80 7.33
C ASP A 57 -1.36 19.66 7.17
N ASP A 58 -0.61 19.89 8.27
CA ASP A 58 0.63 20.67 8.25
C ASP A 58 1.70 20.03 7.36
N MET A 59 1.85 18.69 7.43
CA MET A 59 2.83 17.96 6.63
C MET A 59 2.47 18.01 5.14
N VAL A 60 1.23 17.73 4.79
CA VAL A 60 0.78 17.76 3.39
C VAL A 60 0.86 19.17 2.82
N SER A 61 0.39 20.18 3.58
CA SER A 61 0.46 21.58 3.16
C SER A 61 1.90 22.07 2.97
N ALA A 62 2.84 21.65 3.83
CA ALA A 62 4.24 21.99 3.67
C ALA A 62 4.80 21.43 2.38
N ASN A 63 4.53 20.15 2.08
CA ASN A 63 5.01 19.50 0.86
C ASN A 63 4.38 20.10 -0.42
N GLU A 64 3.09 20.46 -0.39
CA GLU A 64 2.40 21.08 -1.52
C GLU A 64 2.95 22.47 -1.86
N ASN A 65 3.41 23.23 -0.87
CA ASN A 65 3.81 24.63 -1.03
C ASN A 65 5.31 24.88 -1.08
N ASP A 66 6.15 23.90 -0.76
CA ASP A 66 7.61 24.04 -0.79
C ASP A 66 8.16 23.71 -2.18
N GLN A 67 9.20 24.45 -2.63
CA GLN A 67 9.85 24.20 -3.92
C GLN A 67 10.63 22.88 -3.97
N ASP A 68 11.12 22.43 -2.81
CA ASP A 68 11.81 21.18 -2.61
C ASP A 68 10.86 20.08 -2.07
N GLY A 69 9.58 20.40 -1.96
CA GLY A 69 8.51 19.49 -1.64
C GLY A 69 8.23 18.51 -2.77
N GLY A 70 7.34 17.59 -2.53
CA GLY A 70 6.99 16.58 -3.52
C GLY A 70 5.73 15.84 -3.13
N ALA A 71 5.45 14.79 -3.88
CA ALA A 71 4.37 13.87 -3.59
C ALA A 71 4.47 13.35 -2.15
N ALA A 72 3.41 13.48 -1.38
CA ALA A 72 3.38 13.09 0.02
C ALA A 72 1.98 12.63 0.44
N THR A 73 1.94 11.62 1.27
CA THR A 73 0.72 11.10 1.89
C THR A 73 0.89 11.03 3.40
N LEU A 74 -0.17 11.21 4.15
CA LEU A 74 -0.14 10.93 5.59
C LEU A 74 -1.54 10.53 6.06
N ALA A 75 -1.60 9.51 6.88
CA ALA A 75 -2.82 8.98 7.46
C ALA A 75 -2.76 8.96 8.99
N LEU A 76 -3.86 9.35 9.62
CA LEU A 76 -4.13 9.11 11.03
C LEU A 76 -4.94 7.84 11.15
N ILE A 77 -4.36 6.82 11.76
CA ILE A 77 -4.97 5.50 11.95
C ILE A 77 -5.43 5.37 13.40
N ASP A 78 -6.68 4.97 13.59
CA ASP A 78 -7.21 4.53 14.89
C ASP A 78 -6.84 3.06 15.09
N ALA A 79 -5.87 2.81 15.96
CA ALA A 79 -5.30 1.49 16.19
C ALA A 79 -6.32 0.49 16.76
N SER A 80 -7.38 0.97 17.41
CA SER A 80 -8.45 0.10 17.97
C SER A 80 -9.21 -0.70 16.90
N TYR A 81 -9.18 -0.27 15.65
CA TYR A 81 -9.81 -0.96 14.53
C TYR A 81 -8.88 -1.91 13.76
N SER A 82 -7.61 -2.07 14.16
CA SER A 82 -6.63 -2.90 13.45
C SER A 82 -7.06 -4.36 13.34
N ASN A 83 -7.59 -4.95 14.42
CA ASN A 83 -8.12 -6.32 14.39
C ASN A 83 -9.37 -6.47 13.50
N LEU A 84 -10.26 -5.47 13.50
CA LEU A 84 -11.43 -5.47 12.64
C LEU A 84 -11.02 -5.42 11.17
N LEU A 85 -10.08 -4.52 10.84
CA LEU A 85 -9.55 -4.39 9.49
C LEU A 85 -8.85 -5.68 9.03
N TYR A 86 -7.99 -6.25 9.86
CA TYR A 86 -7.31 -7.51 9.56
C TYR A 86 -8.29 -8.66 9.30
N THR A 87 -9.33 -8.77 10.14
CA THR A 87 -10.39 -9.79 9.95
C THR A 87 -11.12 -9.57 8.62
N ALA A 88 -11.52 -8.33 8.34
CA ALA A 88 -12.22 -8.01 7.10
C ALA A 88 -11.34 -8.25 5.86
N TRP A 89 -10.06 -7.91 5.93
CA TRP A 89 -9.09 -8.21 4.87
C TRP A 89 -8.93 -9.72 4.64
N LYS A 90 -8.77 -10.49 5.71
CA LYS A 90 -8.63 -11.95 5.65
C LYS A 90 -9.86 -12.59 5.01
N ASP A 91 -11.06 -12.23 5.48
CA ASP A 91 -12.31 -12.74 4.93
C ASP A 91 -12.46 -12.39 3.45
N PHE A 92 -12.13 -11.14 3.07
CA PHE A 92 -12.09 -10.70 1.68
C PHE A 92 -11.08 -11.51 0.86
N ALA A 93 -9.87 -11.69 1.36
CA ALA A 93 -8.80 -12.41 0.65
C ALA A 93 -9.18 -13.88 0.41
N TYR A 94 -9.79 -14.54 1.38
CA TYR A 94 -10.23 -15.94 1.26
C TYR A 94 -11.44 -16.09 0.34
N ALA A 95 -12.46 -15.24 0.50
CA ALA A 95 -13.64 -15.29 -0.36
C ALA A 95 -13.31 -15.00 -1.83
N ASN A 96 -12.33 -14.14 -2.06
CA ASN A 96 -11.91 -13.73 -3.40
C ASN A 96 -10.60 -14.41 -3.86
N GLU A 97 -10.19 -15.50 -3.21
CA GLU A 97 -8.92 -16.18 -3.51
C GLU A 97 -8.80 -16.50 -5.01
N ARG A 98 -9.86 -16.95 -5.65
CA ARG A 98 -9.87 -17.27 -7.08
C ARG A 98 -9.56 -16.05 -7.97
N SER A 99 -10.04 -14.87 -7.59
CA SER A 99 -9.76 -13.62 -8.31
C SER A 99 -8.34 -13.12 -8.03
N LEU A 100 -7.90 -13.21 -6.77
CA LEU A 100 -6.58 -12.78 -6.34
C LEU A 100 -5.46 -13.72 -6.83
N LEU A 101 -5.70 -15.04 -6.93
CA LEU A 101 -4.72 -16.02 -7.39
C LEU A 101 -4.92 -16.43 -8.86
N GLY A 102 -6.01 -15.99 -9.50
CA GLY A 102 -6.38 -16.36 -10.87
C GLY A 102 -5.66 -15.56 -11.95
N GLU A 103 -6.06 -15.81 -13.21
CA GLU A 103 -5.46 -15.13 -14.37
C GLU A 103 -5.64 -13.61 -14.37
N ASN A 104 -6.65 -13.11 -13.65
CA ASN A 104 -6.98 -11.68 -13.57
C ASN A 104 -6.37 -10.98 -12.35
N TYR A 105 -5.61 -11.69 -11.51
CA TYR A 105 -5.05 -11.10 -10.28
C TYR A 105 -4.28 -9.81 -10.55
N SER A 106 -3.51 -9.77 -11.64
CA SER A 106 -2.73 -8.60 -12.00
C SER A 106 -3.59 -7.36 -12.32
N MET A 107 -4.84 -7.54 -12.75
CA MET A 107 -5.77 -6.41 -12.94
C MET A 107 -6.21 -5.82 -11.60
N HIS A 108 -6.53 -6.67 -10.64
CA HIS A 108 -7.04 -6.24 -9.35
C HIS A 108 -5.94 -5.61 -8.49
N ILE A 109 -4.76 -6.21 -8.47
CA ILE A 109 -3.63 -5.73 -7.66
C ILE A 109 -2.90 -4.56 -8.32
N LYS A 110 -2.72 -4.58 -9.65
CA LYS A 110 -2.17 -3.42 -10.36
C LYS A 110 -3.04 -2.18 -10.23
N GLY A 111 -4.36 -2.33 -10.11
CA GLY A 111 -5.25 -1.23 -9.76
C GLY A 111 -4.88 -0.58 -8.42
N GLY A 112 -4.63 -1.40 -7.39
CA GLY A 112 -4.18 -0.93 -6.08
C GLY A 112 -2.76 -0.35 -6.07
N ARG A 113 -1.87 -0.86 -6.93
CA ARG A 113 -0.52 -0.31 -7.12
C ARG A 113 -0.50 0.98 -7.94
N ARG A 114 -1.53 1.24 -8.74
CA ARG A 114 -1.65 2.48 -9.53
C ARG A 114 -1.88 3.72 -8.67
N ALA A 115 -2.18 3.54 -7.41
CA ALA A 115 -2.14 4.61 -6.44
C ALA A 115 -0.72 5.22 -6.31
N HIS A 116 0.32 4.46 -6.65
CA HIS A 116 1.69 4.96 -6.71
C HIS A 116 2.02 5.53 -8.10
N PRO A 117 2.22 6.85 -8.24
CA PRO A 117 2.56 7.49 -9.53
C PRO A 117 3.89 7.03 -10.12
N VAL A 118 4.76 6.40 -9.33
CA VAL A 118 6.07 5.88 -9.75
C VAL A 118 5.95 4.65 -10.66
N LEU A 119 4.80 3.97 -10.69
CA LEU A 119 4.56 2.85 -11.61
C LEU A 119 4.16 3.34 -13.02
N LYS A 120 4.84 4.33 -13.59
CA LYS A 120 4.81 4.57 -15.02
C LYS A 120 5.24 3.28 -15.71
N GLU A 121 4.43 2.80 -16.67
CA GLU A 121 4.84 1.68 -17.52
C GLU A 121 6.21 2.02 -18.14
N LYS A 122 7.28 1.48 -17.55
CA LYS A 122 8.62 1.62 -18.12
C LYS A 122 8.60 0.96 -19.49
N GLY A 123 8.89 1.71 -20.53
CA GLY A 123 9.08 1.18 -21.87
C GLY A 123 10.27 0.22 -21.91
N LEU A 124 10.31 -0.67 -22.91
CA LEU A 124 11.40 -1.65 -23.07
C LEU A 124 12.81 -1.00 -23.02
N PHE A 125 12.91 0.30 -23.34
CA PHE A 125 14.17 1.05 -23.35
C PHE A 125 14.52 1.65 -21.98
N ASP A 126 13.54 1.88 -21.12
CA ASP A 126 13.78 2.53 -19.83
C ASP A 126 14.58 1.62 -18.88
N TRP A 127 14.34 0.29 -18.92
CA TRP A 127 15.12 -0.64 -18.11
C TRP A 127 16.56 -0.87 -18.63
N ILE A 128 16.84 -0.61 -19.91
CA ILE A 128 18.18 -0.74 -20.49
C ILE A 128 19.06 0.46 -20.12
N PHE A 129 18.43 1.63 -19.89
CA PHE A 129 19.12 2.89 -19.63
C PHE A 129 18.98 3.40 -18.20
N ASP A 130 18.30 2.66 -17.32
CA ASP A 130 18.10 3.04 -15.92
C ASP A 130 19.39 2.84 -15.09
N ALA A 131 20.41 3.59 -15.44
CA ALA A 131 21.70 3.62 -14.75
C ALA A 131 21.68 4.49 -13.47
N ASN A 132 20.53 5.11 -13.14
CA ASN A 132 20.43 6.11 -12.07
C ASN A 132 19.70 5.61 -10.81
N GLY A 133 19.35 4.31 -10.74
CA GLY A 133 18.87 3.73 -9.48
C GLY A 133 17.56 4.34 -8.96
N ASP A 134 16.63 4.70 -9.84
CA ASP A 134 15.26 4.99 -9.43
C ASP A 134 14.68 3.72 -8.81
N TYR A 135 14.42 3.76 -7.51
CA TYR A 135 13.80 2.68 -6.77
C TYR A 135 12.45 2.35 -7.40
N ASP A 136 12.33 1.15 -7.95
CA ASP A 136 11.06 0.64 -8.43
C ASP A 136 10.20 0.28 -7.22
N MET A 137 9.12 1.02 -6.98
CA MET A 137 8.20 0.78 -5.86
C MET A 137 7.55 -0.61 -5.94
N SER A 138 7.62 -1.29 -7.09
CA SER A 138 7.22 -2.69 -7.19
C SER A 138 8.04 -3.60 -6.27
N ASP A 139 9.25 -3.17 -5.88
CA ASP A 139 10.12 -3.92 -4.97
C ASP A 139 9.62 -3.94 -3.52
N TYR A 140 8.70 -3.05 -3.15
CA TYR A 140 8.17 -2.99 -1.77
C TYR A 140 6.91 -3.80 -1.56
N TYR A 141 6.33 -4.34 -2.64
CA TYR A 141 5.18 -5.26 -2.60
C TYR A 141 3.97 -4.76 -1.76
N ILE A 142 3.80 -3.47 -1.65
CA ILE A 142 2.68 -2.84 -0.96
C ILE A 142 1.57 -2.48 -1.94
N THR A 143 0.34 -2.61 -1.48
CA THR A 143 -0.85 -2.41 -2.32
C THR A 143 -1.94 -1.72 -1.50
N ASP A 144 -2.49 -0.63 -2.01
CA ASP A 144 -3.60 0.07 -1.37
C ASP A 144 -4.82 -0.85 -1.22
N ILE A 145 -5.32 -0.97 0.02
CA ILE A 145 -6.40 -1.91 0.36
C ILE A 145 -7.71 -1.51 -0.31
N MET A 146 -8.06 -0.21 -0.29
CA MET A 146 -9.31 0.28 -0.85
C MET A 146 -9.35 0.06 -2.35
N ALA A 147 -8.25 0.31 -3.05
CA ALA A 147 -8.18 0.11 -4.48
C ALA A 147 -8.38 -1.36 -4.89
N VAL A 148 -7.84 -2.31 -4.14
CA VAL A 148 -8.08 -3.74 -4.36
C VAL A 148 -9.54 -4.11 -4.10
N ALA A 149 -10.12 -3.63 -2.99
CA ALA A 149 -11.52 -3.88 -2.65
C ALA A 149 -12.46 -3.36 -3.74
N GLN A 150 -12.25 -2.13 -4.21
CA GLN A 150 -13.05 -1.50 -5.27
C GLN A 150 -12.91 -2.19 -6.63
N ASN A 151 -11.75 -2.74 -6.94
CA ASN A 151 -11.52 -3.47 -8.19
C ASN A 151 -12.22 -4.84 -8.22
N ILE A 152 -12.40 -5.50 -7.08
CA ILE A 152 -13.03 -6.83 -7.02
C ILE A 152 -14.55 -6.74 -6.84
N GLN A 153 -15.04 -5.79 -6.03
CA GLN A 153 -16.47 -5.48 -5.86
C GLN A 153 -17.33 -6.67 -5.39
N SER A 154 -16.83 -7.45 -4.43
CA SER A 154 -17.60 -8.53 -3.79
C SER A 154 -18.42 -8.02 -2.58
N GLU A 155 -19.20 -8.87 -1.92
CA GLU A 155 -19.84 -8.50 -0.65
C GLU A 155 -18.82 -8.27 0.46
N GLU A 156 -17.73 -9.04 0.47
CA GLU A 156 -16.61 -8.88 1.39
C GLU A 156 -15.83 -7.59 1.12
N SER A 157 -15.82 -7.09 -0.13
CA SER A 157 -15.27 -5.76 -0.46
C SER A 157 -15.96 -4.67 0.33
N LYS A 158 -17.28 -4.71 0.44
CA LYS A 158 -18.05 -3.69 1.21
C LYS A 158 -17.73 -3.73 2.70
N ALA A 159 -17.56 -4.93 3.26
CA ALA A 159 -17.16 -5.08 4.65
C ALA A 159 -15.74 -4.57 4.90
N LEU A 160 -14.83 -4.85 3.98
CA LEU A 160 -13.46 -4.36 4.01
C LEU A 160 -13.38 -2.84 3.87
N GLU A 161 -14.11 -2.25 2.93
CA GLU A 161 -14.21 -0.79 2.77
C GLU A 161 -14.74 -0.12 4.05
N ALA A 162 -15.77 -0.70 4.67
CA ALA A 162 -16.32 -0.19 5.92
C ALA A 162 -15.31 -0.28 7.09
N ALA A 163 -14.57 -1.38 7.20
CA ALA A 163 -13.54 -1.55 8.21
C ALA A 163 -12.39 -0.56 8.00
N LEU A 164 -11.98 -0.35 6.74
CA LEU A 164 -10.93 0.61 6.39
C LEU A 164 -11.34 2.05 6.73
N GLN A 165 -12.59 2.44 6.45
CA GLN A 165 -13.12 3.75 6.80
C GLN A 165 -13.17 4.01 8.31
N LEU A 166 -13.24 2.96 9.14
CA LEU A 166 -13.14 3.08 10.59
C LEU A 166 -11.68 3.18 11.05
N ALA A 167 -10.79 2.40 10.43
CA ALA A 167 -9.38 2.38 10.79
C ALA A 167 -8.64 3.65 10.35
N VAL A 168 -8.92 4.18 9.15
CA VAL A 168 -8.35 5.44 8.67
C VAL A 168 -9.21 6.60 9.17
N ALA A 169 -8.88 7.12 10.36
CA ALA A 169 -9.61 8.21 10.99
C ALA A 169 -9.48 9.54 10.22
N TYR A 170 -8.36 9.75 9.57
CA TYR A 170 -8.13 10.88 8.67
C TYR A 170 -7.00 10.57 7.68
N PHE A 171 -7.11 11.10 6.47
CA PHE A 171 -6.09 10.97 5.43
C PHE A 171 -6.03 12.24 4.61
N ALA A 172 -4.81 12.67 4.26
CA ALA A 172 -4.57 13.69 3.25
C ALA A 172 -3.34 13.36 2.42
N CYS A 173 -3.31 13.88 1.20
CA CYS A 173 -2.18 13.75 0.28
C CYS A 173 -2.02 15.03 -0.54
N THR A 174 -0.85 15.21 -1.13
CA THR A 174 -0.59 16.28 -2.10
C THR A 174 -1.37 16.04 -3.39
N SER A 175 -1.53 17.09 -4.20
CA SER A 175 -2.28 17.01 -5.46
C SER A 175 -1.68 16.06 -6.50
N ASP A 176 -0.40 15.72 -6.36
CA ASP A 176 0.30 14.76 -7.22
C ASP A 176 0.04 13.30 -6.84
N GLU A 177 -0.47 13.05 -5.61
CA GLU A 177 -0.76 11.72 -5.08
C GLU A 177 -2.24 11.36 -5.24
N VAL A 178 -2.61 10.87 -6.40
CA VAL A 178 -4.01 10.53 -6.70
C VAL A 178 -4.22 9.03 -6.62
N GLY A 179 -5.16 8.61 -5.77
CA GLY A 179 -5.65 7.23 -5.71
C GLY A 179 -5.17 6.42 -4.50
N MET A 180 -4.34 6.99 -3.62
CA MET A 180 -4.04 6.43 -2.31
C MET A 180 -5.17 6.73 -1.33
N THR A 181 -5.35 5.86 -0.36
CA THR A 181 -6.43 5.98 0.65
C THR A 181 -5.93 5.91 2.08
N GLY A 182 -4.63 5.84 2.26
CA GLY A 182 -3.94 5.96 3.55
C GLY A 182 -3.51 4.65 4.18
N LEU A 183 -3.89 3.48 3.63
CA LEU A 183 -3.47 2.21 4.21
C LEU A 183 -3.31 1.10 3.17
N SER A 184 -2.15 0.49 3.22
CA SER A 184 -1.74 -0.59 2.33
C SER A 184 -1.70 -1.95 3.03
N VAL A 185 -1.59 -3.00 2.25
CA VAL A 185 -1.27 -4.37 2.66
C VAL A 185 -0.05 -4.86 1.92
N THR A 186 0.75 -5.71 2.56
CA THR A 186 1.93 -6.32 1.94
C THR A 186 1.52 -7.56 1.16
N LEU A 187 1.74 -7.52 -0.15
CA LEU A 187 1.51 -8.64 -1.07
C LEU A 187 2.80 -8.95 -1.84
N PRO A 188 3.62 -9.92 -1.40
CA PRO A 188 4.91 -10.27 -2.00
C PRO A 188 4.72 -10.93 -3.37
N TYR A 189 4.57 -10.12 -4.37
CA TYR A 189 4.18 -10.51 -5.72
C TYR A 189 5.30 -11.22 -6.48
N GLY A 190 5.14 -12.54 -6.67
CA GLY A 190 6.08 -13.31 -7.48
C GLY A 190 7.48 -13.47 -6.90
N ASP A 191 7.68 -13.08 -5.66
CA ASP A 191 8.96 -13.11 -4.97
C ASP A 191 8.94 -14.05 -3.76
N PRO A 192 9.30 -15.32 -3.96
CA PRO A 192 9.34 -16.29 -2.88
C PRO A 192 10.45 -16.01 -1.85
N ASP A 193 11.55 -15.38 -2.25
CA ASP A 193 12.68 -15.12 -1.35
C ASP A 193 12.27 -14.01 -0.36
N PHE A 194 11.63 -12.94 -0.83
CA PHE A 194 11.08 -11.91 0.02
C PHE A 194 9.95 -12.43 0.94
N TYR A 195 9.12 -13.36 0.44
CA TYR A 195 8.12 -14.01 1.29
C TYR A 195 8.75 -14.81 2.43
N GLU A 196 9.84 -15.56 2.17
CA GLU A 196 10.55 -16.32 3.21
C GLU A 196 11.10 -15.38 4.28
N GLU A 197 11.68 -14.24 3.91
CA GLU A 197 12.15 -13.22 4.86
C GLU A 197 11.02 -12.63 5.72
N LEU A 198 9.86 -12.39 5.12
CA LEU A 198 8.71 -11.79 5.81
C LEU A 198 7.90 -12.78 6.65
N SER A 199 7.89 -14.07 6.30
CA SER A 199 7.01 -15.06 6.94
C SER A 199 7.23 -15.16 8.44
N ASP A 200 8.48 -15.12 8.90
CA ASP A 200 8.85 -15.10 10.32
C ASP A 200 8.42 -13.80 11.01
N VAL A 201 8.59 -12.65 10.33
CA VAL A 201 8.17 -11.35 10.84
C VAL A 201 6.66 -11.31 11.00
N PHE A 202 5.92 -11.75 10.00
CA PHE A 202 4.46 -11.77 10.01
C PHE A 202 3.90 -12.67 11.11
N SER A 203 4.47 -13.87 11.26
CA SER A 203 4.07 -14.80 12.33
C SER A 203 4.32 -14.20 13.73
N ASN A 204 5.34 -13.37 13.90
CA ASN A 204 5.66 -12.69 15.15
C ASN A 204 4.86 -11.39 15.37
N SER A 205 4.22 -10.85 14.32
CA SER A 205 3.44 -9.60 14.36
C SER A 205 1.95 -9.82 14.64
N GLY A 206 1.54 -11.02 15.02
CA GLY A 206 0.16 -11.34 15.36
C GLY A 206 -0.71 -11.77 14.16
N LEU A 207 -0.13 -11.93 12.97
CA LEU A 207 -0.85 -12.53 11.85
C LEU A 207 -1.03 -14.04 12.06
N GLU A 208 -2.21 -14.54 11.72
CA GLU A 208 -2.53 -15.95 11.86
C GLU A 208 -1.72 -16.80 10.86
N GLU A 209 -1.24 -17.97 11.29
CA GLU A 209 -0.48 -18.90 10.45
C GLU A 209 -1.22 -19.25 9.15
N GLU A 210 -2.54 -19.38 9.20
CA GLU A 210 -3.36 -19.64 8.01
C GLU A 210 -3.25 -18.51 6.97
N TYR A 211 -3.25 -17.26 7.42
CA TYR A 211 -3.07 -16.10 6.54
C TYR A 211 -1.66 -16.03 5.96
N VAL A 212 -0.64 -16.27 6.76
CA VAL A 212 0.76 -16.33 6.29
C VAL A 212 0.91 -17.42 5.22
N ASN A 213 0.29 -18.59 5.44
CA ASN A 213 0.25 -19.67 4.45
C ASN A 213 -0.52 -19.27 3.17
N TRP A 214 -1.58 -18.47 3.29
CA TRP A 214 -2.30 -17.91 2.14
C TRP A 214 -1.40 -16.98 1.32
N LEU A 215 -0.64 -16.08 1.97
CA LEU A 215 0.37 -15.25 1.29
C LEU A 215 1.39 -16.09 0.51
N GLY A 216 1.84 -17.20 1.07
CA GLY A 216 2.72 -18.15 0.36
C GLY A 216 2.06 -18.77 -0.88
N ARG A 217 0.74 -19.02 -0.86
CA ARG A 217 0.01 -19.46 -2.08
C ARG A 217 -0.08 -18.32 -3.09
N PHE A 218 -0.34 -17.09 -2.63
CA PHE A 218 -0.39 -15.89 -3.45
C PHE A 218 0.94 -15.68 -4.20
N VAL A 219 2.05 -15.73 -3.50
CA VAL A 219 3.40 -15.57 -4.09
C VAL A 219 3.68 -16.60 -5.17
N ARG A 220 3.38 -17.89 -4.89
CA ARG A 220 3.59 -18.95 -5.88
C ARG A 220 2.71 -18.79 -7.12
N ALA A 221 1.45 -18.40 -6.94
CA ALA A 221 0.53 -18.19 -8.05
C ALA A 221 0.95 -16.99 -8.90
N SER A 222 1.34 -15.88 -8.27
CA SER A 222 1.76 -14.66 -8.96
C SER A 222 3.06 -14.85 -9.76
N GLY A 223 4.04 -15.56 -9.21
CA GLY A 223 5.31 -15.83 -9.89
C GLY A 223 5.19 -16.75 -11.11
N VAL A 224 4.24 -17.68 -11.13
CA VAL A 224 3.99 -18.54 -12.29
C VAL A 224 3.42 -17.73 -13.45
N GLN A 225 2.50 -16.82 -13.20
CA GLN A 225 1.85 -16.03 -14.25
C GLN A 225 2.82 -15.08 -14.96
N ASP A 226 3.73 -14.45 -14.23
CA ASP A 226 4.72 -13.56 -14.84
C ASP A 226 5.72 -14.32 -15.72
N ARG A 227 6.13 -15.51 -15.33
CA ARG A 227 6.98 -16.37 -16.17
C ARG A 227 6.30 -16.73 -17.49
N TYR A 228 5.01 -17.05 -17.48
CA TYR A 228 4.26 -17.34 -18.71
C TYR A 228 4.09 -16.10 -19.60
N LYS A 229 3.79 -14.93 -19.03
CA LYS A 229 3.70 -13.68 -19.77
C LYS A 229 5.03 -13.28 -20.39
N PHE A 230 6.12 -13.42 -19.63
CA PHE A 230 7.47 -13.15 -20.13
C PHE A 230 7.86 -14.13 -21.26
N ALA A 231 7.64 -15.42 -21.09
CA ALA A 231 7.91 -16.43 -22.10
C ALA A 231 7.08 -16.20 -23.37
N ALA A 232 5.78 -15.88 -23.24
CA ALA A 232 4.92 -15.55 -24.38
C ALA A 232 5.39 -14.30 -25.11
N LYS A 233 5.75 -13.23 -24.39
CA LYS A 233 6.26 -11.98 -24.96
C LYS A 233 7.60 -12.20 -25.67
N THR A 234 8.49 -12.99 -25.09
CA THR A 234 9.80 -13.34 -25.68
C THR A 234 9.61 -14.19 -26.93
N HIS A 235 8.69 -15.14 -26.94
CA HIS A 235 8.37 -15.97 -28.09
C HIS A 235 7.76 -15.15 -29.22
N MET A 236 6.85 -14.22 -28.91
CA MET A 236 6.26 -13.31 -29.92
C MET A 236 7.30 -12.40 -30.54
N LEU A 237 8.24 -11.87 -29.74
CA LEU A 237 9.36 -11.05 -30.26
C LEU A 237 10.30 -11.88 -31.14
N ALA A 238 10.60 -13.11 -30.76
CA ALA A 238 11.42 -14.03 -31.56
C ALA A 238 10.77 -14.41 -32.89
N CYS A 239 9.43 -14.43 -32.95
CA CYS A 239 8.66 -14.69 -34.17
C CYS A 239 8.38 -13.42 -35.01
N GLY A 240 8.90 -12.27 -34.63
CA GLY A 240 8.71 -10.99 -35.36
C GLY A 240 7.27 -10.45 -35.32
N MET A 241 6.44 -10.92 -34.40
CA MET A 241 5.07 -10.45 -34.22
C MET A 241 5.04 -9.21 -33.34
N LYS A 242 4.43 -8.13 -33.81
CA LYS A 242 4.19 -6.96 -32.96
C LYS A 242 3.24 -7.35 -31.83
N ALA A 243 3.66 -7.14 -30.58
CA ALA A 243 2.78 -7.27 -29.44
C ALA A 243 1.63 -6.26 -29.58
N ALA A 244 0.44 -6.74 -29.85
CA ALA A 244 -0.77 -5.96 -29.62
C ALA A 244 -0.90 -5.80 -28.10
N SER A 245 -1.23 -4.60 -27.65
CA SER A 245 -1.48 -4.28 -26.25
C SER A 245 -2.55 -5.23 -25.70
N LEU A 246 -2.14 -6.13 -24.81
CA LEU A 246 -3.01 -6.90 -23.96
C LEU A 246 -3.11 -6.22 -22.60
#